data_ef3e7ba92386d81b81c98a4d5e750d45
#
_entry.id   ef3e7ba92386d81b81c98a4d5e750d45
#
_cell.length_a   1.000
_cell.length_b   1.000
_cell.length_c   1.000
_cell.angle_alpha   90.00
_cell.angle_beta   90.00
_cell.angle_gamma   90.00
#
_symmetry.space_group_name_H-M   'P 1'
#
loop_
_entity.id
_entity.type
_entity.pdbx_description
1 polymer ?
#
loop_
_entity_poly.entity_id
_entity_poly.type
_entity_poly.pdbx_seq_one_letter_code
_entity_poly.pdbx_strand_id
1 'polypeptide(L)'
;MIIAALGHDIGHPGLTNTFQINASSEMAITYNDSSCLENFHLAKLFKTIRKEGTNIFEKLSSQDYKKIRKKMISEILATDMAVHGKILNNIRSKIPDYLLQEDNSNTSNKFELITDINNEETTNEEKQALFDYFIHSADLGHNTKNFDISLRWVELLSTEFWLQGDKEKAMNLTVSFLCDRDTTNVPKSQVGFIGGFIIPTYNFLVIMFPTLSYTIENAKNNLNRWQKLADEGRKKGWTPEKKKAIKNSSSKEKKNKIHKEAFLKRKTNIVEIKID
;
A
#
# COMPACT_ATOMS: atom_id res chain seq x y z
N MET A 1 4.49 11.81 9.99
CA MET A 1 4.25 11.27 8.63
C MET A 1 5.43 10.51 8.03
N ILE A 2 6.63 11.09 7.79
CA ILE A 2 7.74 10.36 7.12
C ILE A 2 8.11 9.04 7.81
N ILE A 3 8.23 9.03 9.13
CA ILE A 3 8.55 7.80 9.90
C ILE A 3 7.40 6.78 9.84
N ALA A 4 6.15 7.26 9.88
CA ALA A 4 4.98 6.41 9.69
C ALA A 4 4.99 5.78 8.29
N ALA A 5 5.25 6.58 7.24
CA ALA A 5 5.33 6.08 5.87
C ALA A 5 6.47 5.06 5.65
N LEU A 6 7.63 5.26 6.29
CA LEU A 6 8.74 4.29 6.22
C LEU A 6 8.44 2.97 6.94
N GLY A 7 7.58 3.00 7.96
CA GLY A 7 7.30 1.85 8.81
C GLY A 7 5.91 1.24 8.60
N HIS A 8 5.08 1.78 7.70
CA HIS A 8 3.66 1.42 7.60
C HIS A 8 3.44 -0.07 7.28
N ASP A 9 4.36 -0.70 6.55
CA ASP A 9 4.31 -2.11 6.16
C ASP A 9 5.42 -2.97 6.78
N ILE A 10 6.04 -2.50 7.86
CA ILE A 10 7.17 -3.21 8.47
C ILE A 10 6.82 -4.65 8.87
N GLY A 11 7.47 -5.62 8.21
CA GLY A 11 7.28 -7.04 8.47
C GLY A 11 6.01 -7.62 7.89
N HIS A 12 5.43 -6.99 6.87
CA HIS A 12 4.28 -7.52 6.13
C HIS A 12 4.54 -8.96 5.66
N PRO A 13 3.63 -9.92 5.93
CA PRO A 13 3.82 -11.33 5.63
C PRO A 13 3.47 -11.72 4.18
N GLY A 14 3.03 -10.79 3.34
CA GLY A 14 2.48 -11.06 2.00
C GLY A 14 1.09 -11.71 2.02
N LEU A 15 0.30 -11.43 3.06
CA LEU A 15 -1.04 -11.98 3.28
C LEU A 15 -1.95 -10.85 3.80
N THR A 16 -3.17 -10.77 3.28
CA THR A 16 -4.13 -9.70 3.60
C THR A 16 -4.77 -9.85 4.99
N ASN A 17 -5.40 -8.77 5.49
CA ASN A 17 -6.24 -8.83 6.70
C ASN A 17 -7.32 -9.90 6.60
N THR A 18 -7.97 -10.04 5.44
CA THR A 18 -8.97 -11.08 5.19
C THR A 18 -8.40 -12.49 5.39
N PHE A 19 -7.19 -12.76 4.89
CA PHE A 19 -6.52 -14.03 5.15
C PHE A 19 -6.28 -14.26 6.64
N GLN A 20 -5.77 -13.24 7.37
CA GLN A 20 -5.48 -13.37 8.79
C GLN A 20 -6.74 -13.77 9.58
N ILE A 21 -7.86 -13.13 9.27
CA ILE A 21 -9.17 -13.37 9.91
C ILE A 21 -9.68 -14.76 9.55
N ASN A 22 -9.74 -15.10 8.26
CA ASN A 22 -10.29 -16.39 7.81
C ASN A 22 -9.47 -17.60 8.30
N ALA A 23 -8.16 -17.40 8.49
CA ALA A 23 -7.27 -18.43 9.03
C ALA A 23 -7.24 -18.46 10.56
N SER A 24 -7.97 -17.57 11.24
CA SER A 24 -7.93 -17.40 12.71
C SER A 24 -6.48 -17.30 13.21
N SER A 25 -5.66 -16.51 12.52
CA SER A 25 -4.24 -16.40 12.82
C SER A 25 -3.99 -15.77 14.20
N GLU A 26 -2.81 -15.99 14.76
CA GLU A 26 -2.37 -15.33 16.02
C GLU A 26 -2.49 -13.81 15.94
N MET A 27 -2.25 -13.23 14.75
CA MET A 27 -2.40 -11.81 14.49
C MET A 27 -3.86 -11.36 14.57
N ALA A 28 -4.78 -12.12 13.97
CA ALA A 28 -6.20 -11.85 14.01
C ALA A 28 -6.75 -11.91 15.45
N ILE A 29 -6.35 -12.95 16.19
CA ILE A 29 -6.70 -13.12 17.62
C ILE A 29 -6.16 -11.95 18.44
N THR A 30 -4.88 -11.59 18.26
CA THR A 30 -4.21 -10.52 19.02
C THR A 30 -4.88 -9.16 18.83
N TYR A 31 -5.36 -8.89 17.61
CA TYR A 31 -5.94 -7.59 17.25
C TYR A 31 -7.46 -7.62 17.05
N ASN A 32 -8.11 -8.73 17.44
CA ASN A 32 -9.57 -8.89 17.43
C ASN A 32 -10.18 -8.57 16.06
N ASP A 33 -9.58 -9.09 14.99
CA ASP A 33 -10.01 -8.93 13.60
C ASP A 33 -10.04 -7.48 13.08
N SER A 34 -9.43 -6.55 13.82
CA SER A 34 -9.48 -5.12 13.51
C SER A 34 -8.14 -4.61 13.00
N SER A 35 -8.06 -4.27 11.70
CA SER A 35 -6.83 -3.74 11.05
C SER A 35 -5.58 -4.53 11.51
N CYS A 36 -5.63 -5.85 11.37
CA CYS A 36 -4.66 -6.78 11.97
C CYS A 36 -3.22 -6.47 11.56
N LEU A 37 -3.00 -6.23 10.27
CA LEU A 37 -1.69 -5.91 9.70
C LEU A 37 -1.20 -4.56 10.18
N GLU A 38 -2.02 -3.54 10.12
CA GLU A 38 -1.65 -2.17 10.49
C GLU A 38 -1.31 -2.07 11.99
N ASN A 39 -2.06 -2.76 12.84
CA ASN A 39 -1.74 -2.89 14.26
C ASN A 39 -0.43 -3.66 14.50
N PHE A 40 -0.19 -4.72 13.74
CA PHE A 40 1.07 -5.47 13.79
C PHE A 40 2.26 -4.59 13.35
N HIS A 41 2.12 -3.83 12.26
CA HIS A 41 3.15 -2.90 11.79
C HIS A 41 3.47 -1.84 12.83
N LEU A 42 2.45 -1.25 13.44
CA LEU A 42 2.60 -0.30 14.56
C LEU A 42 3.36 -0.91 15.73
N ALA A 43 2.94 -2.09 16.17
CA ALA A 43 3.61 -2.78 17.27
C ALA A 43 5.08 -3.05 16.95
N LYS A 44 5.38 -3.54 15.74
CA LYS A 44 6.74 -3.83 15.29
C LYS A 44 7.58 -2.56 15.13
N LEU A 45 7.02 -1.50 14.56
CA LEU A 45 7.67 -0.20 14.41
C LEU A 45 8.07 0.38 15.78
N PHE A 46 7.14 0.47 16.72
CA PHE A 46 7.44 1.02 18.04
C PHE A 46 8.38 0.14 18.86
N LYS A 47 8.30 -1.19 18.73
CA LYS A 47 9.29 -2.09 19.32
C LYS A 47 10.68 -1.85 18.76
N THR A 48 10.79 -1.59 17.44
CA THR A 48 12.08 -1.28 16.78
C THR A 48 12.64 0.05 17.25
N ILE A 49 11.82 1.12 17.27
CA ILE A 49 12.24 2.45 17.74
C ILE A 49 12.70 2.43 19.21
N ARG A 50 12.14 1.54 20.04
CA ARG A 50 12.49 1.46 21.49
C ARG A 50 13.72 0.63 21.81
N LYS A 51 14.34 -0.03 20.83
CA LYS A 51 15.59 -0.76 21.09
C LYS A 51 16.71 0.22 21.41
N GLU A 52 17.65 -0.22 22.22
CA GLU A 52 18.86 0.53 22.53
C GLU A 52 19.58 0.96 21.24
N GLY A 53 20.01 2.21 21.20
CA GLY A 53 20.71 2.80 20.05
C GLY A 53 19.83 3.11 18.82
N THR A 54 18.52 2.80 18.84
CA THR A 54 17.62 3.08 17.70
C THR A 54 16.49 4.07 18.04
N ASN A 55 16.47 4.60 19.26
CA ASN A 55 15.40 5.49 19.70
C ASN A 55 15.58 6.91 19.16
N ILE A 56 15.06 7.14 17.96
CA ILE A 56 15.08 8.47 17.32
C ILE A 56 14.27 9.54 18.09
N PHE A 57 13.48 9.15 19.08
CA PHE A 57 12.65 10.03 19.88
C PHE A 57 13.19 10.24 21.32
N GLU A 58 14.39 9.77 21.64
CA GLU A 58 14.94 9.79 23.00
C GLU A 58 15.03 11.20 23.62
N LYS A 59 15.22 12.24 22.77
CA LYS A 59 15.33 13.65 23.19
C LYS A 59 13.99 14.37 23.33
N LEU A 60 12.87 13.72 22.98
CA LEU A 60 11.55 14.33 23.10
C LEU A 60 11.05 14.32 24.54
N SER A 61 10.29 15.35 24.91
CA SER A 61 9.52 15.31 26.14
C SER A 61 8.50 14.16 26.10
N SER A 62 8.13 13.63 27.27
CA SER A 62 7.09 12.59 27.35
C SER A 62 5.76 13.05 26.73
N GLN A 63 5.44 14.34 26.81
CA GLN A 63 4.24 14.90 26.22
C GLN A 63 4.31 14.93 24.68
N ASP A 64 5.43 15.36 24.11
CA ASP A 64 5.60 15.40 22.65
C ASP A 64 5.69 14.01 22.05
N TYR A 65 6.36 13.07 22.72
CA TYR A 65 6.36 11.67 22.33
C TYR A 65 4.94 11.10 22.26
N LYS A 66 4.08 11.38 23.26
CA LYS A 66 2.68 10.93 23.26
C LYS A 66 1.90 11.51 22.06
N LYS A 67 2.11 12.80 21.75
CA LYS A 67 1.46 13.45 20.59
C LYS A 67 1.90 12.81 19.27
N ILE A 68 3.21 12.65 19.07
CA ILE A 68 3.77 12.05 17.86
C ILE A 68 3.30 10.60 17.72
N ARG A 69 3.36 9.82 18.79
CA ARG A 69 2.88 8.46 18.81
C ARG A 69 1.40 8.35 18.38
N LYS A 70 0.53 9.22 18.93
CA LYS A 70 -0.89 9.26 18.57
C LYS A 70 -1.08 9.53 17.07
N LYS A 71 -0.32 10.48 16.51
CA LYS A 71 -0.36 10.82 15.08
C LYS A 71 0.09 9.64 14.21
N MET A 72 1.21 9.03 14.52
CA MET A 72 1.72 7.87 13.77
C MET A 72 0.77 6.67 13.81
N ILE A 73 0.09 6.45 14.93
CA ILE A 73 -0.93 5.40 15.04
C ILE A 73 -2.08 5.68 14.09
N SER A 74 -2.62 6.90 14.07
CA SER A 74 -3.69 7.28 13.15
C SER A 74 -3.26 7.10 11.69
N GLU A 75 -2.09 7.62 11.34
CA GLU A 75 -1.52 7.57 9.99
C GLU A 75 -1.37 6.13 9.47
N ILE A 76 -0.85 5.21 10.26
CA ILE A 76 -0.67 3.82 9.83
C ILE A 76 -2.00 3.06 9.80
N LEU A 77 -2.90 3.28 10.75
CA LEU A 77 -4.25 2.70 10.68
C LEU A 77 -5.05 3.21 9.48
N ALA A 78 -4.73 4.40 8.99
CA ALA A 78 -5.35 4.96 7.78
C ALA A 78 -4.90 4.27 6.48
N THR A 79 -3.86 3.45 6.47
CA THR A 79 -3.46 2.67 5.28
C THR A 79 -4.32 1.42 5.07
N ASP A 80 -5.14 1.00 6.05
CA ASP A 80 -6.12 -0.07 5.86
C ASP A 80 -7.17 0.34 4.82
N MET A 81 -7.27 -0.42 3.72
CA MET A 81 -8.27 -0.16 2.67
C MET A 81 -9.72 -0.26 3.18
N ALA A 82 -9.97 -0.92 4.30
CA ALA A 82 -11.31 -0.99 4.90
C ALA A 82 -11.83 0.39 5.33
N VAL A 83 -10.94 1.34 5.63
CA VAL A 83 -11.31 2.72 6.02
C VAL A 83 -11.26 3.73 4.88
N HIS A 84 -10.94 3.31 3.64
CA HIS A 84 -10.83 4.17 2.46
C HIS A 84 -12.01 5.12 2.30
N GLY A 85 -13.23 4.60 2.28
CA GLY A 85 -14.44 5.42 2.11
C GLY A 85 -14.62 6.45 3.23
N LYS A 86 -14.28 6.09 4.47
CA LYS A 86 -14.32 7.02 5.62
C LYS A 86 -13.32 8.16 5.44
N ILE A 87 -12.11 7.86 5.00
CA ILE A 87 -11.06 8.88 4.75
C ILE A 87 -11.51 9.84 3.66
N LEU A 88 -11.98 9.33 2.52
CA LEU A 88 -12.43 10.17 1.41
C LEU A 88 -13.62 11.05 1.79
N ASN A 89 -14.62 10.50 2.49
CA ASN A 89 -15.78 11.26 2.95
C ASN A 89 -15.37 12.36 3.93
N ASN A 90 -14.41 12.10 4.84
CA ASN A 90 -13.90 13.10 5.74
C ASN A 90 -13.19 14.24 5.00
N ILE A 91 -12.38 13.95 4.00
CA ILE A 91 -11.73 14.97 3.16
C ILE A 91 -12.78 15.72 2.32
N ARG A 92 -13.71 14.98 1.70
CA ARG A 92 -14.78 15.58 0.89
C ARG A 92 -15.58 16.64 1.68
N SER A 93 -15.90 16.35 2.94
CA SER A 93 -16.65 17.26 3.81
C SER A 93 -15.90 18.56 4.17
N LYS A 94 -14.59 18.59 3.94
CA LYS A 94 -13.72 19.76 4.22
C LYS A 94 -13.44 20.59 2.97
N ILE A 95 -13.76 20.06 1.79
CA ILE A 95 -13.57 20.76 0.52
C ILE A 95 -14.88 21.53 0.20
N PRO A 96 -14.84 22.87 0.06
CA PRO A 96 -15.99 23.65 -0.33
C PRO A 96 -16.60 23.19 -1.67
N ASP A 97 -17.91 23.16 -1.77
CA ASP A 97 -18.62 22.66 -2.95
C ASP A 97 -18.25 23.39 -4.24
N TYR A 98 -17.97 24.69 -4.19
CA TYR A 98 -17.54 25.46 -5.36
C TYR A 98 -16.19 25.00 -5.94
N LEU A 99 -15.35 24.34 -5.15
CA LEU A 99 -14.07 23.78 -5.63
C LEU A 99 -14.23 22.42 -6.32
N LEU A 100 -15.37 21.79 -6.17
CA LEU A 100 -15.69 20.49 -6.78
C LEU A 100 -16.38 20.64 -8.13
N GLN A 101 -16.77 21.85 -8.53
CA GLN A 101 -17.37 22.15 -9.83
C GLN A 101 -16.27 22.35 -10.87
N GLU A 102 -16.36 21.65 -12.01
CA GLU A 102 -15.29 21.58 -13.04
C GLU A 102 -14.93 22.92 -13.73
N ASP A 103 -15.77 23.96 -13.63
CA ASP A 103 -15.68 25.20 -14.42
C ASP A 103 -14.84 26.34 -13.79
N ASN A 104 -14.09 26.09 -12.73
CA ASN A 104 -13.34 27.14 -12.05
C ASN A 104 -11.92 27.33 -12.57
N SER A 105 -11.72 28.19 -13.54
CA SER A 105 -10.42 28.64 -14.10
C SER A 105 -9.56 29.49 -13.15
N ASN A 106 -10.04 29.85 -11.97
CA ASN A 106 -9.32 30.66 -10.97
C ASN A 106 -8.66 29.77 -9.89
N THR A 107 -7.48 29.23 -10.21
CA THR A 107 -6.78 28.23 -9.39
C THR A 107 -5.88 28.81 -8.30
N SER A 108 -5.54 30.10 -8.34
CA SER A 108 -4.50 30.67 -7.46
C SER A 108 -4.89 30.82 -5.97
N ASN A 109 -6.19 30.91 -5.63
CA ASN A 109 -6.64 31.07 -4.23
C ASN A 109 -7.19 29.78 -3.60
N LYS A 110 -7.14 28.65 -4.32
CA LYS A 110 -7.73 27.39 -3.86
C LYS A 110 -6.88 26.71 -2.77
N PHE A 111 -5.59 26.98 -2.76
CA PHE A 111 -4.62 26.32 -1.92
C PHE A 111 -4.67 26.79 -0.45
N GLU A 112 -4.85 28.08 -0.20
CA GLU A 112 -4.73 28.66 1.15
C GLU A 112 -5.85 28.23 2.11
N LEU A 113 -7.06 27.97 1.59
CA LEU A 113 -8.24 27.71 2.43
C LEU A 113 -8.28 26.29 3.04
N ILE A 114 -7.66 25.30 2.39
CA ILE A 114 -7.79 23.88 2.78
C ILE A 114 -6.51 23.34 3.44
N THR A 115 -5.37 23.94 3.11
CA THR A 115 -4.05 23.39 3.44
C THR A 115 -3.21 24.24 4.37
N ASP A 116 -3.74 25.33 4.90
CA ASP A 116 -3.00 26.09 5.91
C ASP A 116 -2.94 25.32 7.23
N ILE A 117 -2.07 24.30 7.21
CA ILE A 117 -1.72 23.47 8.37
C ILE A 117 -1.13 24.35 9.50
N ASN A 118 -0.67 25.55 9.17
CA ASN A 118 -0.12 26.52 10.12
C ASN A 118 -1.19 27.50 10.63
N ASN A 119 -2.38 27.52 10.02
CA ASN A 119 -3.47 28.36 10.54
C ASN A 119 -3.84 27.91 11.95
N GLU A 120 -3.83 28.85 12.89
CA GLU A 120 -4.18 28.60 14.29
C GLU A 120 -5.64 28.15 14.45
N GLU A 121 -6.52 28.50 13.52
CA GLU A 121 -7.91 28.09 13.51
C GLU A 121 -8.11 26.62 13.06
N THR A 122 -7.13 26.01 12.34
CA THR A 122 -7.20 24.60 11.95
C THR A 122 -6.99 23.69 13.15
N THR A 123 -7.99 22.92 13.48
CA THR A 123 -7.95 22.01 14.62
C THR A 123 -6.91 20.89 14.44
N ASN A 124 -6.44 20.32 15.54
CA ASN A 124 -5.53 19.17 15.49
C ASN A 124 -6.16 17.95 14.82
N GLU A 125 -7.48 17.82 14.88
CA GLU A 125 -8.24 16.73 14.24
C GLU A 125 -8.28 16.91 12.71
N GLU A 126 -8.43 18.14 12.24
CA GLU A 126 -8.40 18.45 10.80
C GLU A 126 -7.01 18.22 10.22
N LYS A 127 -5.97 18.67 10.93
CA LYS A 127 -4.58 18.40 10.55
C LYS A 127 -4.31 16.90 10.49
N GLN A 128 -4.81 16.12 11.45
CA GLN A 128 -4.66 14.68 11.45
C GLN A 128 -5.38 14.02 10.27
N ALA A 129 -6.60 14.45 9.95
CA ALA A 129 -7.35 13.93 8.81
C ALA A 129 -6.61 14.14 7.47
N LEU A 130 -5.92 15.28 7.32
CA LEU A 130 -5.08 15.52 6.14
C LEU A 130 -3.86 14.59 6.10
N PHE A 131 -3.19 14.37 7.23
CA PHE A 131 -2.04 13.44 7.28
C PHE A 131 -2.46 12.00 7.01
N ASP A 132 -3.59 11.56 7.56
CA ASP A 132 -4.16 10.23 7.31
C ASP A 132 -4.49 10.05 5.82
N TYR A 133 -5.08 11.07 5.19
CA TYR A 133 -5.36 11.07 3.76
C TYR A 133 -4.09 11.08 2.90
N PHE A 134 -3.07 11.84 3.27
CA PHE A 134 -1.82 11.92 2.49
C PHE A 134 -1.07 10.59 2.52
N ILE A 135 -0.95 9.94 3.67
CA ILE A 135 -0.27 8.64 3.73
C ILE A 135 -1.06 7.58 2.97
N HIS A 136 -2.39 7.56 3.11
CA HIS A 136 -3.28 6.67 2.38
C HIS A 136 -3.18 6.85 0.86
N SER A 137 -3.18 8.10 0.39
CA SER A 137 -3.03 8.41 -1.03
C SER A 137 -1.65 8.04 -1.57
N ALA A 138 -0.59 8.26 -0.77
CA ALA A 138 0.78 7.95 -1.16
C ALA A 138 0.99 6.44 -1.31
N ASP A 139 0.39 5.62 -0.44
CA ASP A 139 0.45 4.16 -0.48
C ASP A 139 -0.16 3.60 -1.77
N LEU A 140 -1.22 4.21 -2.28
CA LEU A 140 -1.87 3.88 -3.55
C LEU A 140 -1.12 4.42 -4.79
N GLY A 141 0.02 5.08 -4.60
CA GLY A 141 0.68 5.93 -5.59
C GLY A 141 1.23 5.22 -6.84
N HIS A 142 1.41 3.90 -6.83
CA HIS A 142 1.95 3.20 -8.00
C HIS A 142 1.05 3.35 -9.25
N ASN A 143 -0.26 3.46 -9.05
CA ASN A 143 -1.24 3.62 -10.14
C ASN A 143 -1.16 4.99 -10.84
N THR A 144 -0.49 5.96 -10.24
CA THR A 144 -0.30 7.33 -10.76
C THR A 144 1.08 7.54 -11.39
N LYS A 145 1.88 6.49 -11.49
CA LYS A 145 3.15 6.47 -12.24
C LYS A 145 2.90 6.15 -13.72
N ASN A 146 3.94 6.28 -14.56
CA ASN A 146 3.80 5.81 -15.94
C ASN A 146 3.43 4.34 -15.97
N PHE A 147 2.83 3.90 -17.08
CA PHE A 147 2.27 2.56 -17.21
C PHE A 147 3.26 1.43 -16.94
N ASP A 148 4.50 1.55 -17.38
CA ASP A 148 5.48 0.47 -17.25
C ASP A 148 5.86 0.24 -15.78
N ILE A 149 5.97 1.32 -14.99
CA ILE A 149 6.16 1.25 -13.55
C ILE A 149 4.91 0.68 -12.87
N SER A 150 3.73 1.22 -13.20
CA SER A 150 2.45 0.74 -12.67
C SER A 150 2.23 -0.74 -12.99
N LEU A 151 2.47 -1.18 -14.23
CA LEU A 151 2.38 -2.57 -14.65
C LEU A 151 3.30 -3.47 -13.82
N ARG A 152 4.53 -3.03 -13.56
CA ARG A 152 5.48 -3.82 -12.75
C ARG A 152 4.96 -4.04 -11.33
N TRP A 153 4.39 -3.03 -10.71
CA TRP A 153 3.76 -3.16 -9.40
C TRP A 153 2.55 -4.10 -9.43
N VAL A 154 1.69 -3.98 -10.45
CA VAL A 154 0.54 -4.88 -10.62
C VAL A 154 0.97 -6.33 -10.81
N GLU A 155 2.06 -6.60 -11.54
CA GLU A 155 2.62 -7.94 -11.69
C GLU A 155 3.08 -8.54 -10.34
N LEU A 156 3.77 -7.73 -9.52
CA LEU A 156 4.25 -8.16 -8.21
C LEU A 156 3.07 -8.42 -7.25
N LEU A 157 2.14 -7.49 -7.17
CA LEU A 157 0.95 -7.59 -6.34
C LEU A 157 0.07 -8.78 -6.74
N SER A 158 -0.16 -8.99 -8.03
CA SER A 158 -0.91 -10.16 -8.50
C SER A 158 -0.23 -11.47 -8.12
N THR A 159 1.11 -11.51 -8.16
CA THR A 159 1.86 -12.68 -7.75
C THR A 159 1.68 -12.96 -6.26
N GLU A 160 1.72 -11.92 -5.42
CA GLU A 160 1.50 -12.03 -3.97
C GLU A 160 0.08 -12.52 -3.67
N PHE A 161 -0.95 -11.94 -4.29
CA PHE A 161 -2.34 -12.37 -4.16
C PHE A 161 -2.55 -13.84 -4.55
N TRP A 162 -1.95 -14.27 -5.65
CA TRP A 162 -2.08 -15.66 -6.10
C TRP A 162 -1.37 -16.65 -5.18
N LEU A 163 -0.25 -16.27 -4.58
CA LEU A 163 0.41 -17.08 -3.54
C LEU A 163 -0.48 -17.22 -2.30
N GLN A 164 -1.19 -16.15 -1.93
CA GLN A 164 -2.21 -16.24 -0.88
C GLN A 164 -3.34 -17.19 -1.28
N GLY A 165 -3.91 -17.06 -2.48
CA GLY A 165 -4.99 -17.93 -2.95
C GLY A 165 -4.60 -19.41 -3.00
N ASP A 166 -3.36 -19.72 -3.40
CA ASP A 166 -2.84 -21.09 -3.35
C ASP A 166 -2.76 -21.60 -1.91
N LYS A 167 -2.35 -20.75 -0.96
CA LYS A 167 -2.31 -21.09 0.46
C LYS A 167 -3.72 -21.29 1.04
N GLU A 168 -4.67 -20.43 0.67
CA GLU A 168 -6.07 -20.56 1.07
C GLU A 168 -6.66 -21.89 0.58
N LYS A 169 -6.44 -22.26 -0.69
CA LYS A 169 -6.84 -23.56 -1.26
C LYS A 169 -6.23 -24.74 -0.48
N ALA A 170 -4.94 -24.66 -0.17
CA ALA A 170 -4.23 -25.71 0.59
C ALA A 170 -4.75 -25.87 2.03
N MET A 171 -5.30 -24.81 2.60
CA MET A 171 -5.90 -24.80 3.94
C MET A 171 -7.42 -25.06 3.92
N ASN A 172 -8.03 -25.35 2.77
CA ASN A 172 -9.47 -25.47 2.58
C ASN A 172 -10.26 -24.22 3.02
N LEU A 173 -9.66 -23.04 2.90
CA LEU A 173 -10.31 -21.75 3.12
C LEU A 173 -10.96 -21.26 1.83
N THR A 174 -11.97 -20.41 1.97
CA THR A 174 -12.54 -19.66 0.82
C THR A 174 -11.44 -18.75 0.26
N VAL A 175 -11.22 -18.86 -1.07
CA VAL A 175 -10.22 -18.03 -1.74
C VAL A 175 -10.68 -16.57 -1.73
N SER A 176 -9.83 -15.69 -1.23
CA SER A 176 -10.09 -14.25 -1.14
C SER A 176 -10.24 -13.60 -2.52
N PHE A 177 -10.93 -12.46 -2.56
CA PHE A 177 -11.15 -11.69 -3.79
C PHE A 177 -9.81 -11.38 -4.48
N LEU A 178 -9.74 -11.58 -5.79
CA LEU A 178 -8.55 -11.43 -6.66
C LEU A 178 -7.40 -12.41 -6.38
N CYS A 179 -7.52 -13.31 -5.42
CA CYS A 179 -6.44 -14.24 -5.06
C CYS A 179 -6.44 -15.54 -5.88
N ASP A 180 -7.48 -15.82 -6.65
CA ASP A 180 -7.49 -17.01 -7.53
C ASP A 180 -6.79 -16.72 -8.85
N ARG A 181 -5.63 -17.35 -9.08
CA ARG A 181 -4.83 -17.20 -10.31
C ARG A 181 -5.52 -17.68 -11.58
N ASP A 182 -6.49 -18.60 -11.45
CA ASP A 182 -7.14 -19.21 -12.59
C ASP A 182 -8.35 -18.40 -13.07
N THR A 183 -9.02 -17.70 -12.15
CA THR A 183 -10.25 -16.95 -12.44
C THR A 183 -10.07 -15.45 -12.48
N THR A 184 -9.03 -14.90 -11.82
CA THR A 184 -8.81 -13.46 -11.75
C THR A 184 -8.48 -12.84 -13.11
N ASN A 185 -9.29 -11.85 -13.50
CA ASN A 185 -9.03 -11.00 -14.67
C ASN A 185 -8.34 -9.71 -14.24
N VAL A 186 -7.01 -9.69 -14.28
CA VAL A 186 -6.19 -8.56 -13.82
C VAL A 186 -6.52 -7.25 -14.56
N PRO A 187 -6.63 -7.18 -15.91
CA PRO A 187 -7.01 -5.94 -16.58
C PRO A 187 -8.35 -5.37 -16.10
N LYS A 188 -9.38 -6.20 -15.99
CA LYS A 188 -10.69 -5.75 -15.50
C LYS A 188 -10.63 -5.29 -14.04
N SER A 189 -9.86 -5.96 -13.19
CA SER A 189 -9.69 -5.54 -11.79
C SER A 189 -8.97 -4.20 -11.69
N GLN A 190 -7.97 -3.95 -12.55
CA GLN A 190 -7.26 -2.66 -12.60
C GLN A 190 -8.16 -1.53 -13.11
N VAL A 191 -9.02 -1.79 -14.11
CA VAL A 191 -10.04 -0.82 -14.56
C VAL A 191 -10.94 -0.43 -13.40
N GLY A 192 -11.48 -1.41 -12.67
CA GLY A 192 -12.36 -1.14 -11.51
C GLY A 192 -11.62 -0.41 -10.39
N PHE A 193 -10.39 -0.80 -10.09
CA PHE A 193 -9.60 -0.21 -9.01
C PHE A 193 -9.19 1.24 -9.33
N ILE A 194 -8.65 1.49 -10.52
CA ILE A 194 -8.24 2.85 -10.92
C ILE A 194 -9.44 3.78 -11.01
N GLY A 195 -10.54 3.32 -11.63
CA GLY A 195 -11.76 4.13 -11.78
C GLY A 195 -12.49 4.39 -10.46
N GLY A 196 -12.60 3.37 -9.62
CA GLY A 196 -13.38 3.42 -8.38
C GLY A 196 -12.64 3.95 -7.16
N PHE A 197 -11.32 3.80 -7.10
CA PHE A 197 -10.51 4.16 -5.94
C PHE A 197 -9.46 5.24 -6.26
N ILE A 198 -8.63 5.04 -7.28
CA ILE A 198 -7.48 5.91 -7.53
C ILE A 198 -7.91 7.30 -8.00
N ILE A 199 -8.72 7.36 -9.06
CA ILE A 199 -9.16 8.66 -9.63
C ILE A 199 -9.93 9.49 -8.58
N PRO A 200 -10.92 8.94 -7.84
CA PRO A 200 -11.60 9.71 -6.80
C PRO A 200 -10.65 10.22 -5.71
N THR A 201 -9.70 9.39 -5.27
CA THR A 201 -8.70 9.79 -4.27
C THR A 201 -7.85 10.93 -4.78
N TYR A 202 -7.26 10.81 -5.95
CA TYR A 202 -6.34 11.81 -6.48
C TYR A 202 -7.02 13.07 -6.99
N ASN A 203 -8.32 13.04 -7.30
CA ASN A 203 -9.08 14.27 -7.59
C ASN A 203 -9.04 15.25 -6.41
N PHE A 204 -9.26 14.79 -5.18
CA PHE A 204 -9.15 15.65 -4.01
C PHE A 204 -7.72 16.16 -3.79
N LEU A 205 -6.72 15.30 -4.05
CA LEU A 205 -5.32 15.71 -3.94
C LEU A 205 -4.96 16.81 -4.92
N VAL A 206 -5.45 16.74 -6.17
CA VAL A 206 -5.21 17.78 -7.20
C VAL A 206 -5.98 19.06 -6.94
N ILE A 207 -7.18 18.98 -6.34
CA ILE A 207 -7.89 20.18 -5.86
C ILE A 207 -7.03 20.91 -4.81
N MET A 208 -6.43 20.19 -3.88
CA MET A 208 -5.55 20.76 -2.85
C MET A 208 -4.19 21.20 -3.43
N PHE A 209 -3.64 20.42 -4.35
CA PHE A 209 -2.30 20.61 -4.92
C PHE A 209 -2.33 20.53 -6.46
N PRO A 210 -2.70 21.60 -7.17
CA PRO A 210 -2.83 21.57 -8.64
C PRO A 210 -1.56 21.16 -9.38
N THR A 211 -0.37 21.35 -8.79
CA THR A 211 0.91 20.89 -9.33
C THR A 211 1.03 19.38 -9.46
N LEU A 212 0.14 18.63 -8.80
CA LEU A 212 0.07 17.17 -8.88
C LEU A 212 -0.88 16.66 -9.97
N SER A 213 -1.40 17.53 -10.88
CA SER A 213 -2.32 17.15 -11.97
C SER A 213 -1.80 15.98 -12.82
N TYR A 214 -0.49 15.91 -13.03
CA TYR A 214 0.16 14.80 -13.74
C TYR A 214 -0.18 13.41 -13.16
N THR A 215 -0.51 13.31 -11.87
CA THR A 215 -0.87 12.05 -11.22
C THR A 215 -2.20 11.50 -11.75
N ILE A 216 -3.20 12.36 -11.92
CA ILE A 216 -4.50 12.00 -12.52
C ILE A 216 -4.35 11.71 -14.01
N GLU A 217 -3.55 12.48 -14.73
CA GLU A 217 -3.29 12.23 -16.15
C GLU A 217 -2.68 10.84 -16.35
N ASN A 218 -1.69 10.47 -15.53
CA ASN A 218 -1.10 9.14 -15.55
C ASN A 218 -2.13 8.06 -15.18
N ALA A 219 -2.95 8.27 -14.15
CA ALA A 219 -3.98 7.33 -13.74
C ALA A 219 -5.01 7.11 -14.87
N LYS A 220 -5.48 8.18 -15.52
CA LYS A 220 -6.40 8.11 -16.68
C LYS A 220 -5.74 7.38 -17.87
N ASN A 221 -4.47 7.64 -18.15
CA ASN A 221 -3.73 6.94 -19.19
C ASN A 221 -3.58 5.44 -18.87
N ASN A 222 -3.29 5.10 -17.63
CA ASN A 222 -3.22 3.72 -17.16
C ASN A 222 -4.59 3.03 -17.28
N LEU A 223 -5.67 3.68 -16.85
CA LEU A 223 -7.03 3.19 -17.00
C LEU A 223 -7.34 2.83 -18.47
N ASN A 224 -7.06 3.74 -19.40
CA ASN A 224 -7.29 3.51 -20.82
C ASN A 224 -6.48 2.33 -21.38
N ARG A 225 -5.23 2.15 -20.94
CA ARG A 225 -4.40 1.02 -21.35
C ARG A 225 -4.91 -0.30 -20.78
N TRP A 226 -5.34 -0.33 -19.52
CA TRP A 226 -5.96 -1.50 -18.90
C TRP A 226 -7.29 -1.86 -19.56
N GLN A 227 -8.12 -0.84 -19.94
CA GLN A 227 -9.35 -1.07 -20.65
C GLN A 227 -9.10 -1.77 -22.01
N LYS A 228 -8.13 -1.31 -22.79
CA LYS A 228 -7.74 -1.97 -24.04
C LYS A 228 -7.33 -3.43 -23.84
N LEU A 229 -6.54 -3.71 -22.80
CA LEU A 229 -6.12 -5.07 -22.48
C LEU A 229 -7.32 -5.96 -22.05
N ALA A 230 -8.28 -5.38 -21.34
CA ALA A 230 -9.53 -6.06 -20.96
C ALA A 230 -10.39 -6.39 -22.18
N ASP A 231 -10.55 -5.43 -23.11
CA ASP A 231 -11.34 -5.57 -24.34
C ASP A 231 -10.71 -6.59 -25.32
N GLU A 232 -9.38 -6.67 -25.36
CA GLU A 232 -8.64 -7.70 -26.11
C GLU A 232 -8.78 -9.11 -25.49
N GLY A 233 -9.54 -9.27 -24.41
CA GLY A 233 -9.72 -10.55 -23.72
C GLY A 233 -8.48 -11.05 -22.97
N ARG A 234 -7.50 -10.18 -22.71
CA ARG A 234 -6.27 -10.53 -21.98
C ARG A 234 -6.60 -10.65 -20.48
N LYS A 235 -6.48 -11.84 -19.91
CA LYS A 235 -6.76 -12.08 -18.49
C LYS A 235 -5.64 -11.60 -17.57
N LYS A 236 -4.37 -11.59 -18.02
CA LYS A 236 -3.20 -11.37 -17.17
C LYS A 236 -2.40 -10.10 -17.47
N GLY A 237 -2.79 -9.25 -18.42
CA GLY A 237 -2.09 -7.99 -18.75
C GLY A 237 -0.66 -8.14 -19.27
N TRP A 238 -0.12 -9.35 -19.37
CA TRP A 238 1.26 -9.61 -19.79
C TRP A 238 1.40 -9.61 -21.31
N THR A 239 2.48 -9.01 -21.81
CA THR A 239 2.82 -9.12 -23.22
C THR A 239 3.37 -10.53 -23.54
N PRO A 240 3.08 -11.08 -24.75
CA PRO A 240 3.55 -12.41 -25.16
C PRO A 240 5.07 -12.60 -25.20
N GLU A 241 5.84 -11.52 -25.23
CA GLU A 241 7.30 -11.54 -25.37
C GLU A 241 8.05 -12.12 -24.19
N LYS A 242 7.47 -12.06 -22.98
CA LYS A 242 8.11 -12.68 -21.79
C LYS A 242 8.12 -14.21 -21.83
N LYS A 243 7.30 -14.88 -22.65
CA LYS A 243 7.35 -16.34 -22.80
C LYS A 243 8.61 -16.85 -23.52
N LYS A 244 9.29 -16.00 -24.33
CA LYS A 244 10.54 -16.37 -24.99
C LYS A 244 11.77 -16.29 -24.08
N ALA A 245 11.77 -15.39 -23.08
CA ALA A 245 12.88 -15.24 -22.15
C ALA A 245 13.00 -16.42 -21.15
N ILE A 246 11.89 -17.05 -20.79
CA ILE A 246 11.88 -18.18 -19.85
C ILE A 246 12.44 -19.47 -20.47
N LYS A 247 12.30 -19.68 -21.77
CA LYS A 247 12.87 -20.85 -22.44
C LYS A 247 14.42 -20.82 -22.54
N ASN A 248 15.02 -19.65 -22.46
CA ASN A 248 16.47 -19.49 -22.51
C ASN A 248 17.15 -19.41 -21.12
N SER A 249 16.36 -19.43 -20.02
CA SER A 249 16.90 -19.39 -18.65
C SER A 249 17.15 -20.76 -18.03
N SER A 250 16.72 -21.85 -18.68
CA SER A 250 16.95 -23.21 -18.16
C SER A 250 18.44 -23.64 -18.07
N SER A 251 19.34 -22.91 -18.75
CA SER A 251 20.79 -23.10 -18.62
C SER A 251 21.41 -22.28 -17.46
N LYS A 252 20.73 -21.23 -16.96
CA LYS A 252 21.17 -20.44 -15.81
C LYS A 252 20.70 -21.01 -14.47
N GLU A 253 19.57 -21.72 -14.45
CA GLU A 253 19.06 -22.35 -13.21
C GLU A 253 19.97 -23.47 -12.69
N LYS A 254 20.66 -24.22 -13.56
CA LYS A 254 21.66 -25.21 -13.11
C LYS A 254 22.83 -24.58 -12.37
N LYS A 255 23.27 -23.35 -12.75
CA LYS A 255 24.34 -22.64 -12.04
C LYS A 255 23.89 -22.05 -10.69
N ASN A 256 22.63 -21.62 -10.59
CA ASN A 256 22.08 -21.08 -9.33
C ASN A 256 21.79 -22.19 -8.29
N LYS A 257 21.47 -23.41 -8.74
CA LYS A 257 21.28 -24.56 -7.84
C LYS A 257 22.59 -24.94 -7.13
N ILE A 258 23.71 -24.92 -7.86
CA ILE A 258 25.04 -25.21 -7.31
C ILE A 258 25.47 -24.12 -6.28
N HIS A 259 25.12 -22.84 -6.52
CA HIS A 259 25.42 -21.76 -5.57
C HIS A 259 24.56 -21.84 -4.30
N LYS A 260 23.30 -22.30 -4.42
CA LYS A 260 22.39 -22.44 -3.28
C LYS A 260 22.78 -23.62 -2.38
N GLU A 261 23.25 -24.71 -2.96
CA GLU A 261 23.76 -25.88 -2.21
C GLU A 261 25.08 -25.57 -1.49
N ALA A 262 25.96 -24.76 -2.11
CA ALA A 262 27.20 -24.32 -1.48
C ALA A 262 26.93 -23.31 -0.33
N PHE A 263 25.89 -22.48 -0.43
CA PHE A 263 25.48 -21.55 0.63
C PHE A 263 24.84 -22.27 1.83
N LEU A 264 24.06 -23.31 1.59
CA LEU A 264 23.45 -24.13 2.63
C LEU A 264 24.51 -24.95 3.40
N LYS A 265 25.49 -25.49 2.72
CA LYS A 265 26.61 -26.22 3.39
C LYS A 265 27.50 -25.32 4.27
N ARG A 266 27.54 -24.00 4.00
CA ARG A 266 28.25 -23.04 4.88
C ARG A 266 27.48 -22.67 6.14
N LYS A 267 26.14 -22.82 6.15
CA LYS A 267 25.30 -22.51 7.32
C LYS A 267 25.27 -23.67 8.36
N THR A 268 25.53 -24.88 7.95
CA THR A 268 25.57 -26.04 8.88
C THR A 268 26.85 -26.14 9.69
N ASN A 269 27.89 -25.35 9.38
CA ASN A 269 29.16 -25.36 10.13
C ASN A 269 29.31 -24.21 11.14
N ILE A 270 28.24 -23.46 11.46
CA ILE A 270 28.28 -22.40 12.44
C ILE A 270 27.11 -22.57 13.42
N VAL A 271 27.05 -23.66 14.14
CA VAL A 271 26.32 -23.76 15.42
C VAL A 271 26.98 -24.84 16.28
N GLU A 272 28.07 -24.49 16.93
CA GLU A 272 28.46 -25.05 18.23
C GLU A 272 29.26 -23.94 18.94
N ILE A 273 28.58 -23.03 19.61
CA ILE A 273 29.16 -22.30 20.72
C ILE A 273 28.33 -22.65 21.94
N LYS A 274 28.91 -23.44 22.82
CA LYS A 274 28.42 -23.75 24.15
C LYS A 274 28.31 -22.49 24.95
N ILE A 275 27.15 -22.34 25.61
CA ILE A 275 26.94 -21.39 26.70
C ILE A 275 27.27 -22.11 27.97
N ASP A 276 28.34 -21.69 28.64
CA ASP A 276 28.55 -21.91 30.08
C ASP A 276 27.91 -20.71 30.84
#